data_20f999348dc4382426a9d2092b6a4c69
#
_entry.id   20f999348dc4382426a9d2092b6a4c69
#
_cell.length_a   1.000
_cell.length_b   1.000
_cell.length_c   1.000
_cell.angle_alpha   90.00
_cell.angle_beta   90.00
_cell.angle_gamma   90.00
#
_symmetry.space_group_name_H-M   'P 1'
#
loop_
_entity.id
_entity.type
_entity.pdbx_description
1 polymer ?
#
loop_
_entity_poly.entity_id
_entity_poly.type
_entity_poly.pdbx_seq_one_letter_code
_entity_poly.pdbx_strand_id
1 'polypeptide(L)'
;MQTIPARIRWAVDFMDVKPSDHLLEIGCGPGAGAELICSRLETGRLFAIDRSESGVDRTKRRCASYIKAGRLTVRQIDLATLRVPVKRLNKVFAFNVNLFWVRECADEVALLHERVLPGGGVYLFYESTRPEQVPEMIRKASASLTEGGFRVYVVDSKDPAVVGIIGRR
;
A
#
# COMPACT_ATOMS: atom_id res chain seq x y z
N MET A 1 -3.14 -22.51 -6.51
CA MET A 1 -3.05 -21.02 -6.42
C MET A 1 -3.88 -20.55 -5.22
N GLN A 2 -3.32 -19.76 -4.32
CA GLN A 2 -4.10 -19.16 -3.25
C GLN A 2 -5.02 -18.08 -3.83
N THR A 3 -6.29 -18.09 -3.42
CA THR A 3 -7.30 -17.13 -3.90
C THR A 3 -6.94 -15.71 -3.46
N ILE A 4 -7.02 -14.76 -4.38
CA ILE A 4 -6.87 -13.34 -4.05
C ILE A 4 -8.22 -12.85 -3.48
N PRO A 5 -8.27 -12.28 -2.28
CA PRO A 5 -9.50 -11.76 -1.69
C PRO A 5 -10.18 -10.67 -2.54
N ALA A 6 -11.52 -10.63 -2.53
CA ALA A 6 -12.30 -9.65 -3.31
C ALA A 6 -11.91 -8.20 -2.97
N ARG A 7 -11.65 -7.90 -1.68
CA ARG A 7 -11.19 -6.57 -1.23
C ARG A 7 -9.88 -6.12 -1.90
N ILE A 8 -8.94 -7.04 -2.11
CA ILE A 8 -7.65 -6.72 -2.77
C ILE A 8 -7.87 -6.49 -4.26
N ARG A 9 -8.73 -7.30 -4.91
CA ARG A 9 -9.08 -7.08 -6.31
C ARG A 9 -9.71 -5.70 -6.51
N TRP A 10 -10.73 -5.38 -5.72
CA TRP A 10 -11.40 -4.09 -5.80
C TRP A 10 -10.40 -2.92 -5.62
N ALA A 11 -9.55 -2.98 -4.61
CA ALA A 11 -8.59 -1.93 -4.33
C ALA A 11 -7.55 -1.77 -5.45
N VAL A 12 -7.05 -2.87 -6.01
CA VAL A 12 -6.10 -2.84 -7.14
C VAL A 12 -6.76 -2.34 -8.42
N ASP A 13 -8.04 -2.69 -8.65
CA ASP A 13 -8.82 -2.14 -9.76
C ASP A 13 -9.05 -0.64 -9.58
N PHE A 14 -9.39 -0.21 -8.36
CA PHE A 14 -9.56 1.21 -8.03
C PHE A 14 -8.26 2.02 -8.23
N MET A 15 -7.10 1.46 -7.90
CA MET A 15 -5.82 2.13 -8.10
C MET A 15 -5.46 2.34 -9.58
N ASP A 16 -6.10 1.66 -10.51
CA ASP A 16 -5.83 1.77 -11.96
C ASP A 16 -4.32 1.66 -12.27
N VAL A 17 -3.73 0.53 -11.86
CA VAL A 17 -2.30 0.27 -12.01
C VAL A 17 -1.92 0.16 -13.49
N LYS A 18 -0.99 0.99 -13.91
CA LYS A 18 -0.46 1.00 -15.28
C LYS A 18 0.72 0.04 -15.42
N PRO A 19 0.94 -0.56 -16.60
CA PRO A 19 2.04 -1.51 -16.84
C PRO A 19 3.44 -0.97 -16.53
N SER A 20 3.62 0.35 -16.56
CA SER A 20 4.89 1.02 -16.30
C SER A 20 5.02 1.62 -14.90
N ASP A 21 4.01 1.47 -14.03
CA ASP A 21 4.02 2.07 -12.70
C ASP A 21 5.15 1.53 -11.82
N HIS A 22 5.74 2.41 -11.03
CA HIS A 22 6.63 2.09 -9.94
C HIS A 22 5.87 2.27 -8.62
N LEU A 23 5.74 1.17 -7.86
CA LEU A 23 4.90 1.14 -6.66
C LEU A 23 5.67 0.71 -5.42
N LEU A 24 5.17 1.14 -4.27
CA LEU A 24 5.56 0.64 -2.94
C LEU A 24 4.35 0.01 -2.26
N GLU A 25 4.48 -1.22 -1.81
CA GLU A 25 3.54 -1.87 -0.88
C GLU A 25 4.09 -1.84 0.53
N ILE A 26 3.33 -1.28 1.47
CA ILE A 26 3.66 -1.26 2.89
C ILE A 26 2.84 -2.35 3.60
N GLY A 27 3.51 -3.26 4.29
CA GLY A 27 2.87 -4.38 4.98
C GLY A 27 2.39 -5.46 4.00
N CYS A 28 3.29 -6.03 3.19
CA CYS A 28 2.91 -6.97 2.12
C CYS A 28 2.33 -8.30 2.61
N GLY A 29 2.55 -8.68 3.88
CA GLY A 29 1.93 -9.84 4.54
C GLY A 29 2.03 -11.15 3.76
N PRO A 30 0.90 -11.77 3.33
CA PRO A 30 0.90 -13.00 2.56
C PRO A 30 1.14 -12.81 1.06
N GLY A 31 1.36 -11.58 0.58
CA GLY A 31 1.72 -11.27 -0.79
C GLY A 31 0.58 -11.25 -1.81
N ALA A 32 -0.68 -11.22 -1.38
CA ALA A 32 -1.81 -11.22 -2.31
C ALA A 32 -1.91 -9.92 -3.12
N GLY A 33 -1.62 -8.77 -2.49
CA GLY A 33 -1.50 -7.48 -3.17
C GLY A 33 -0.34 -7.48 -4.16
N ALA A 34 0.85 -7.89 -3.70
CA ALA A 34 2.04 -7.98 -4.53
C ALA A 34 1.82 -8.85 -5.77
N GLU A 35 1.21 -10.03 -5.63
CA GLU A 35 0.93 -10.93 -6.76
C GLU A 35 0.03 -10.26 -7.79
N LEU A 36 -1.08 -9.67 -7.36
CA LEU A 36 -2.04 -9.04 -8.27
C LEU A 36 -1.46 -7.80 -8.97
N ILE A 37 -0.72 -6.96 -8.24
CA ILE A 37 -0.01 -5.80 -8.82
C ILE A 37 1.00 -6.27 -9.87
N CYS A 38 1.87 -7.23 -9.51
CA CYS A 38 2.92 -7.71 -10.42
C CYS A 38 2.36 -8.38 -11.69
N SER A 39 1.14 -8.94 -11.64
CA SER A 39 0.47 -9.49 -12.82
C SER A 39 0.07 -8.40 -13.83
N ARG A 40 -0.06 -7.14 -13.41
CA ARG A 40 -0.40 -5.98 -14.26
C ARG A 40 0.82 -5.22 -14.77
N LEU A 41 1.99 -5.43 -14.14
CA LEU A 41 3.22 -4.73 -14.51
C LEU A 41 3.92 -5.44 -15.70
N GLU A 42 4.44 -4.61 -16.61
CA GLU A 42 5.29 -5.04 -17.73
C GLU A 42 6.70 -4.50 -17.56
N THR A 43 6.87 -3.18 -17.63
CA THR A 43 8.13 -2.45 -17.43
C THR A 43 8.27 -1.84 -16.04
N GLY A 44 7.14 -1.69 -15.35
CA GLY A 44 7.07 -1.17 -13.99
C GLY A 44 7.68 -2.12 -12.96
N ARG A 45 7.77 -1.65 -11.73
CA ARG A 45 8.37 -2.39 -10.60
C ARG A 45 7.55 -2.19 -9.33
N LEU A 46 7.42 -3.25 -8.55
CA LEU A 46 6.89 -3.20 -7.20
C LEU A 46 8.02 -3.41 -6.19
N PHE A 47 8.11 -2.52 -5.22
CA PHE A 47 8.90 -2.69 -4.02
C PHE A 47 7.95 -2.97 -2.86
N ALA A 48 8.08 -4.11 -2.22
CA ALA A 48 7.21 -4.53 -1.13
C ALA A 48 8.00 -4.64 0.18
N ILE A 49 7.46 -4.06 1.25
CA ILE A 49 8.06 -4.09 2.58
C ILE A 49 7.11 -4.68 3.61
N ASP A 50 7.68 -5.36 4.59
CA ASP A 50 6.99 -5.77 5.81
C ASP A 50 7.98 -5.70 6.98
N ARG A 51 7.49 -5.36 8.17
CA ARG A 51 8.32 -5.37 9.38
C ARG A 51 8.59 -6.79 9.89
N SER A 52 7.72 -7.76 9.54
CA SER A 52 7.84 -9.14 9.97
C SER A 52 8.56 -9.99 8.93
N GLU A 53 9.52 -10.80 9.40
CA GLU A 53 10.20 -11.78 8.58
C GLU A 53 9.22 -12.78 7.95
N SER A 54 8.23 -13.24 8.71
CA SER A 54 7.22 -14.19 8.23
C SER A 54 6.36 -13.62 7.10
N GLY A 55 6.05 -12.31 7.11
CA GLY A 55 5.35 -11.62 6.02
C GLY A 55 6.21 -11.59 4.76
N VAL A 56 7.46 -11.19 4.90
CA VAL A 56 8.47 -11.19 3.82
C VAL A 56 8.60 -12.57 3.18
N ASP A 57 8.75 -13.62 3.97
CA ASP A 57 8.94 -14.98 3.49
C ASP A 57 7.71 -15.54 2.78
N ARG A 58 6.50 -15.24 3.29
CA ARG A 58 5.25 -15.62 2.61
C ARG A 58 5.13 -14.95 1.25
N THR A 59 5.40 -13.64 1.20
CA THR A 59 5.37 -12.88 -0.05
C THR A 59 6.42 -13.40 -1.03
N LYS A 60 7.65 -13.67 -0.59
CA LYS A 60 8.70 -14.23 -1.45
C LYS A 60 8.32 -15.58 -2.05
N ARG A 61 7.74 -16.47 -1.22
CA ARG A 61 7.28 -17.80 -1.73
C ARG A 61 6.15 -17.65 -2.75
N ARG A 62 5.14 -16.82 -2.44
CA ARG A 62 3.99 -16.61 -3.31
C ARG A 62 4.37 -15.98 -4.64
N CYS A 63 5.28 -15.02 -4.62
CA CYS A 63 5.63 -14.17 -5.75
C CYS A 63 6.99 -14.50 -6.39
N ALA A 64 7.51 -15.73 -6.19
CA ALA A 64 8.85 -16.11 -6.61
C ALA A 64 9.12 -15.86 -8.12
N SER A 65 8.14 -16.11 -8.99
CA SER A 65 8.25 -15.86 -10.43
C SER A 65 8.44 -14.39 -10.76
N TYR A 66 7.76 -13.48 -10.05
CA TYR A 66 7.88 -12.03 -10.26
C TYR A 66 9.20 -11.48 -9.72
N ILE A 67 9.72 -12.07 -8.64
CA ILE A 67 11.06 -11.75 -8.13
C ILE A 67 12.13 -12.18 -9.15
N LYS A 68 12.03 -13.40 -9.67
CA LYS A 68 12.95 -13.91 -10.72
C LYS A 68 12.89 -13.05 -11.99
N ALA A 69 11.71 -12.57 -12.35
CA ALA A 69 11.52 -11.69 -13.50
C ALA A 69 11.98 -10.23 -13.23
N GLY A 70 12.46 -9.90 -12.03
CA GLY A 70 12.88 -8.56 -11.65
C GLY A 70 11.75 -7.53 -11.51
N ARG A 71 10.48 -7.97 -11.48
CA ARG A 71 9.31 -7.08 -11.31
C ARG A 71 8.99 -6.78 -9.86
N LEU A 72 9.46 -7.62 -8.92
CA LEU A 72 9.22 -7.50 -7.50
C LEU A 72 10.52 -7.54 -6.71
N THR A 73 10.67 -6.61 -5.78
CA THR A 73 11.67 -6.66 -4.70
C THR A 73 10.95 -6.69 -3.37
N VAL A 74 11.29 -7.67 -2.51
CA VAL A 74 10.70 -7.80 -1.16
C VAL A 74 11.80 -7.62 -0.12
N ARG A 75 11.56 -6.75 0.89
CA ARG A 75 12.52 -6.47 1.96
C ARG A 75 11.83 -6.44 3.32
N GLN A 76 12.55 -6.90 4.34
CA GLN A 76 12.16 -6.68 5.73
C GLN A 76 12.59 -5.27 6.13
N ILE A 77 11.63 -4.35 6.12
CA ILE A 77 11.83 -2.94 6.48
C ILE A 77 10.60 -2.51 7.28
N ASP A 78 10.82 -1.87 8.43
CA ASP A 78 9.80 -1.08 9.11
C ASP A 78 9.81 0.34 8.52
N LEU A 79 8.67 0.84 8.08
CA LEU A 79 8.57 2.20 7.52
C LEU A 79 9.06 3.25 8.53
N ALA A 80 8.87 3.01 9.83
CA ALA A 80 9.37 3.88 10.90
C ALA A 80 10.89 4.06 10.91
N THR A 81 11.67 3.18 10.25
CA THR A 81 13.12 3.34 10.12
C THR A 81 13.52 4.29 8.99
N LEU A 82 12.56 4.74 8.19
CA LEU A 82 12.74 5.65 7.05
C LEU A 82 13.80 5.22 6.02
N ARG A 83 14.09 3.92 5.97
CA ARG A 83 15.12 3.34 5.09
C ARG A 83 14.54 2.74 3.81
N VAL A 84 13.54 3.40 3.24
CA VAL A 84 12.94 2.95 1.97
C VAL A 84 13.81 3.42 0.80
N PRO A 85 14.50 2.52 0.08
CA PRO A 85 15.51 2.90 -0.92
C PRO A 85 14.92 3.28 -2.28
N VAL A 86 13.61 3.36 -2.40
CA VAL A 86 12.93 3.67 -3.67
C VAL A 86 12.52 5.13 -3.75
N LYS A 87 12.64 5.69 -4.95
CA LYS A 87 12.26 7.06 -5.31
C LYS A 87 11.38 7.03 -6.56
N ARG A 88 10.66 8.13 -6.82
CA ARG A 88 9.86 8.32 -8.03
C ARG A 88 8.72 7.28 -8.15
N LEU A 89 7.94 7.18 -7.08
CA LEU A 89 6.81 6.26 -7.02
C LEU A 89 5.55 6.89 -7.67
N ASN A 90 4.88 6.13 -8.51
CA ASN A 90 3.55 6.50 -9.00
C ASN A 90 2.50 6.28 -7.93
N LYS A 91 2.62 5.18 -7.18
CA LYS A 91 1.65 4.81 -6.15
C LYS A 91 2.35 4.16 -4.97
N VAL A 92 1.87 4.50 -3.77
CA VAL A 92 2.14 3.78 -2.52
C VAL A 92 0.83 3.20 -2.04
N PHE A 93 0.81 1.96 -1.58
CA PHE A 93 -0.42 1.37 -1.05
C PHE A 93 -0.18 0.49 0.17
N ALA A 94 -1.21 0.33 0.97
CA ALA A 94 -1.21 -0.51 2.15
C ALA A 94 -2.59 -1.12 2.39
N PHE A 95 -2.63 -2.39 2.81
CA PHE A 95 -3.84 -3.08 3.22
C PHE A 95 -3.80 -3.37 4.72
N ASN A 96 -4.77 -2.81 5.47
CA ASN A 96 -4.89 -3.01 6.92
C ASN A 96 -3.60 -2.71 7.71
N VAL A 97 -2.84 -1.71 7.29
CA VAL A 97 -1.67 -1.22 8.02
C VAL A 97 -2.08 -0.11 8.98
N ASN A 98 -2.04 -0.39 10.27
CA ASN A 98 -2.58 0.49 11.30
C ASN A 98 -1.71 1.71 11.61
N LEU A 99 -0.46 1.77 11.13
CA LEU A 99 0.50 2.84 11.36
C LEU A 99 -0.13 4.25 11.27
N PHE A 100 -0.91 4.49 10.22
CA PHE A 100 -1.41 5.82 9.85
C PHE A 100 -2.54 6.36 10.74
N TRP A 101 -3.07 5.55 11.67
CA TRP A 101 -4.16 5.99 12.55
C TRP A 101 -4.00 5.58 14.03
N VAL A 102 -3.05 4.70 14.37
CA VAL A 102 -2.84 4.28 15.78
C VAL A 102 -1.82 5.14 16.51
N ARG A 103 -0.95 5.85 15.79
CA ARG A 103 0.06 6.76 16.34
C ARG A 103 0.38 7.90 15.38
N GLU A 104 1.12 8.87 15.86
CA GLU A 104 1.72 9.90 14.99
C GLU A 104 2.73 9.26 14.02
N CYS A 105 2.69 9.68 12.76
CA CYS A 105 3.53 9.16 11.67
C CYS A 105 3.94 10.28 10.68
N ALA A 106 4.16 11.49 11.20
CA ALA A 106 4.49 12.66 10.38
C ALA A 106 5.74 12.45 9.52
N ASP A 107 6.79 11.85 10.10
CA ASP A 107 8.05 11.60 9.39
C ASP A 107 7.88 10.57 8.28
N GLU A 108 7.11 9.51 8.54
CA GLU A 108 6.81 8.49 7.53
C GLU A 108 5.99 9.08 6.39
N VAL A 109 4.98 9.90 6.69
CA VAL A 109 4.15 10.53 5.65
C VAL A 109 4.95 11.56 4.86
N ALA A 110 5.82 12.35 5.51
CA ALA A 110 6.72 13.28 4.85
C ALA A 110 7.68 12.54 3.89
N LEU A 111 8.24 11.40 4.31
CA LEU A 111 9.04 10.54 3.45
C LEU A 111 8.24 10.07 2.22
N LEU A 112 7.01 9.59 2.43
CA LEU A 112 6.16 9.14 1.33
C LEU A 112 5.84 10.28 0.37
N HIS A 113 5.55 11.48 0.90
CA HIS A 113 5.32 12.66 0.06
C HIS A 113 6.54 13.01 -0.79
N GLU A 114 7.75 12.94 -0.24
CA GLU A 114 9.00 13.14 -0.99
C GLU A 114 9.18 12.12 -2.12
N ARG A 115 8.81 10.84 -1.88
CA ARG A 115 9.04 9.72 -2.81
C ARG A 115 7.98 9.59 -3.90
N VAL A 116 6.74 10.00 -3.64
CA VAL A 116 5.63 9.95 -4.61
C VAL A 116 5.81 11.06 -5.63
N LEU A 117 5.63 10.76 -6.90
CA LEU A 117 5.69 11.73 -8.00
C LEU A 117 4.49 12.70 -7.95
N PRO A 118 4.63 13.93 -8.46
CA PRO A 118 3.48 14.79 -8.75
C PRO A 118 2.43 14.03 -9.59
N GLY A 119 1.17 14.09 -9.17
CA GLY A 119 0.08 13.31 -9.79
C GLY A 119 -0.04 11.86 -9.30
N GLY A 120 0.93 11.37 -8.54
CA GLY A 120 0.85 10.09 -7.86
C GLY A 120 0.07 10.14 -6.56
N GLY A 121 0.08 9.05 -5.78
CA GLY A 121 -0.68 9.03 -4.54
C GLY A 121 -0.35 7.90 -3.58
N VAL A 122 -0.84 8.07 -2.35
CA VAL A 122 -0.87 7.07 -1.28
C VAL A 122 -2.28 6.55 -1.14
N TYR A 123 -2.44 5.23 -1.09
CA TYR A 123 -3.71 4.52 -1.06
C TYR A 123 -3.74 3.60 0.17
N LEU A 124 -4.50 3.97 1.17
CA LEU A 124 -4.67 3.18 2.39
C LEU A 124 -6.02 2.49 2.35
N PHE A 125 -6.03 1.17 2.35
CA PHE A 125 -7.25 0.37 2.31
C PHE A 125 -7.44 -0.38 3.61
N TYR A 126 -8.65 -0.28 4.18
CA TYR A 126 -9.01 -0.94 5.41
C TYR A 126 -10.31 -1.73 5.25
N GLU A 127 -10.27 -2.97 5.71
CA GLU A 127 -11.44 -3.80 5.97
C GLU A 127 -11.58 -3.89 7.48
N SER A 128 -12.59 -3.25 8.04
CA SER A 128 -12.76 -3.24 9.49
C SER A 128 -13.77 -4.30 9.91
N THR A 129 -13.37 -5.11 10.89
CA THR A 129 -14.27 -6.01 11.63
C THR A 129 -14.97 -5.31 12.80
N ARG A 130 -14.64 -4.03 13.02
CA ARG A 130 -15.17 -3.19 14.10
C ARG A 130 -15.75 -1.90 13.53
N PRO A 131 -17.02 -1.89 13.08
CA PRO A 131 -17.65 -0.73 12.42
C PRO A 131 -17.58 0.56 13.26
N GLU A 132 -17.61 0.44 14.58
CA GLU A 132 -17.53 1.58 15.51
C GLU A 132 -16.19 2.31 15.47
N GLN A 133 -15.11 1.67 15.03
CA GLN A 133 -13.78 2.28 14.92
C GLN A 133 -13.53 2.99 13.57
N VAL A 134 -14.35 2.69 12.57
CA VAL A 134 -14.14 3.19 11.20
C VAL A 134 -14.11 4.72 11.11
N PRO A 135 -15.05 5.46 11.75
CA PRO A 135 -15.00 6.93 11.68
C PRO A 135 -13.70 7.53 12.24
N GLU A 136 -13.23 7.00 13.36
CA GLU A 136 -12.00 7.48 14.00
C GLU A 136 -10.76 7.11 13.18
N MET A 137 -10.71 5.93 12.61
CA MET A 137 -9.66 5.49 11.70
C MET A 137 -9.58 6.41 10.47
N ILE A 138 -10.72 6.69 9.82
CA ILE A 138 -10.79 7.60 8.68
C ILE A 138 -10.29 8.97 9.07
N ARG A 139 -10.77 9.53 10.19
CA ARG A 139 -10.39 10.85 10.66
C ARG A 139 -8.88 10.97 10.88
N LYS A 140 -8.29 10.01 11.61
CA LYS A 140 -6.84 10.03 11.94
C LYS A 140 -5.96 9.81 10.73
N ALA A 141 -6.25 8.80 9.91
CA ALA A 141 -5.45 8.54 8.72
C ALA A 141 -5.55 9.66 7.69
N SER A 142 -6.74 10.27 7.53
CA SER A 142 -6.91 11.44 6.67
C SER A 142 -6.13 12.64 7.19
N ALA A 143 -6.15 12.91 8.50
CA ALA A 143 -5.38 13.98 9.11
C ALA A 143 -3.87 13.79 8.88
N SER A 144 -3.35 12.58 9.15
CA SER A 144 -1.93 12.26 8.93
C SER A 144 -1.48 12.51 7.49
N LEU A 145 -2.27 12.10 6.49
CA LEU A 145 -1.94 12.36 5.08
C LEU A 145 -2.06 13.84 4.72
N THR A 146 -3.09 14.54 5.24
CA THR A 146 -3.30 15.97 4.96
C THR A 146 -2.16 16.83 5.54
N GLU A 147 -1.78 16.56 6.79
CA GLU A 147 -0.66 17.23 7.46
C GLU A 147 0.68 16.99 6.73
N GLY A 148 0.84 15.80 6.14
CA GLY A 148 1.99 15.46 5.28
C GLY A 148 1.94 16.04 3.87
N GLY A 149 0.95 16.90 3.54
CA GLY A 149 0.90 17.64 2.28
C GLY A 149 0.09 16.99 1.15
N PHE A 150 -0.61 15.88 1.41
CA PHE A 150 -1.49 15.25 0.42
C PHE A 150 -2.87 15.88 0.42
N ARG A 151 -3.50 15.96 -0.76
CA ARG A 151 -4.95 16.19 -0.88
C ARG A 151 -5.67 14.87 -0.65
N VAL A 152 -6.54 14.82 0.36
CA VAL A 152 -7.16 13.58 0.81
C VAL A 152 -8.63 13.50 0.42
N TYR A 153 -9.05 12.34 -0.03
CA TYR A 153 -10.45 11.97 -0.17
C TYR A 153 -10.68 10.52 0.27
N VAL A 154 -11.91 10.19 0.63
CA VAL A 154 -12.30 8.89 1.12
C VAL A 154 -13.21 8.22 0.10
N VAL A 155 -13.00 6.95 -0.12
CA VAL A 155 -13.85 6.10 -0.96
C VAL A 155 -14.35 4.93 -0.14
N ASP A 156 -15.55 4.49 -0.42
CA ASP A 156 -16.20 3.39 0.29
C ASP A 156 -16.74 2.38 -0.71
N SER A 157 -16.48 1.11 -0.45
CA SER A 157 -17.06 0.00 -1.18
C SER A 157 -17.92 -0.84 -0.24
N LYS A 158 -19.17 -1.09 -0.62
CA LYS A 158 -20.09 -1.89 0.19
C LYS A 158 -19.88 -3.39 0.05
N ASP A 159 -19.42 -3.81 -1.11
CA ASP A 159 -19.14 -5.22 -1.41
C ASP A 159 -17.93 -5.33 -2.37
N PRO A 160 -16.75 -5.72 -1.87
CA PRO A 160 -16.42 -5.99 -0.46
C PRO A 160 -16.43 -4.72 0.41
N ALA A 161 -16.73 -4.85 1.71
CA ALA A 161 -16.74 -3.73 2.66
C ALA A 161 -15.31 -3.23 2.92
N VAL A 162 -14.88 -2.25 2.14
CA VAL A 162 -13.53 -1.65 2.18
C VAL A 162 -13.65 -0.14 2.19
N VAL A 163 -12.90 0.50 3.08
CA VAL A 163 -12.70 1.94 3.08
C VAL A 163 -11.32 2.23 2.51
N GLY A 164 -11.27 3.11 1.52
CA GLY A 164 -10.03 3.66 0.95
C GLY A 164 -9.83 5.11 1.39
N ILE A 165 -8.66 5.43 1.95
CA ILE A 165 -8.22 6.79 2.25
C ILE A 165 -7.10 7.11 1.28
N ILE A 166 -7.34 8.07 0.40
CA ILE A 166 -6.50 8.33 -0.75
C ILE A 166 -5.87 9.72 -0.62
N GLY A 167 -4.55 9.77 -0.56
CA GLY A 167 -3.78 11.01 -0.61
C GLY A 167 -3.17 11.23 -1.99
N ARG A 168 -3.49 12.33 -2.65
CA ARG A 168 -2.90 12.74 -3.93
C ARG A 168 -1.84 13.81 -3.73
N ARG A 169 -0.70 13.63 -4.38
CA ARG A 169 0.37 14.62 -4.41
C ARG A 169 0.18 15.64 -5.53
#